data_5667133b109e11d251d87949300f544e
#
_entry.id   5667133b109e11d251d87949300f544e
#
_cell.length_a   1.000
_cell.length_b   1.000
_cell.length_c   1.000
_cell.angle_alpha   90.00
_cell.angle_beta   90.00
_cell.angle_gamma   90.00
#
_symmetry.space_group_name_H-M   'P 1'
#
loop_
_entity.id
_entity.type
_entity.pdbx_description
1 polymer ?
#
loop_
_entity_poly.entity_id
_entity_poly.type
_entity_poly.pdbx_seq_one_letter_code
_entity_poly.pdbx_strand_id
1 'polypeptide(L)'
;MKIKRYIYTVNIPFFKYQGTGNDFVMIDNRMGAFPLQDKQRIAAICDRRFGVGADGVIVLQNHNTADFVMHYFNADGQLGSFCGNGGRCVVAFAKHLGIIDKQTNFAAFDGFHDATISGNIVSLSMRDVDHVQTYPTHAFLDTGSPHHIEFVRDAKSLDVRTQGALIAHNDTYGEEGTNVNFVEVGAAREIQVRTFERGVENETLSCGTGVTAAALAAFSTGKVTNSKIEVHTLGGVLTVSFTPSGKGFSDIVLTGPTELVFSGTLEF
;
A
#
# COMPACT_ATOMS: atom_id res chain seq x y z
N MET A 1 -14.19 51.55 -11.18
CA MET A 1 -14.49 50.38 -12.00
C MET A 1 -14.28 49.14 -11.15
N LYS A 2 -15.36 48.44 -10.69
CA LYS A 2 -15.25 47.23 -9.89
C LYS A 2 -14.91 46.07 -10.84
N ILE A 3 -13.70 45.52 -10.75
CA ILE A 3 -13.32 44.33 -11.47
C ILE A 3 -14.09 43.17 -10.83
N LYS A 4 -15.10 42.62 -11.52
CA LYS A 4 -15.74 41.38 -11.14
C LYS A 4 -14.68 40.26 -11.32
N ARG A 5 -14.11 39.75 -10.21
CA ARG A 5 -13.38 38.51 -10.23
C ARG A 5 -14.41 37.40 -10.50
N TYR A 6 -14.40 36.83 -11.70
CA TYR A 6 -15.06 35.58 -11.98
C TYR A 6 -14.25 34.47 -11.29
N ILE A 7 -14.80 33.92 -10.22
CA ILE A 7 -14.23 32.70 -9.62
C ILE A 7 -14.63 31.57 -10.58
N TYR A 8 -13.68 31.11 -11.38
CA TYR A 8 -13.88 29.91 -12.18
C TYR A 8 -13.77 28.70 -11.24
N THR A 9 -14.86 28.03 -10.98
CA THR A 9 -14.87 26.74 -10.28
C THR A 9 -14.29 25.69 -11.23
N VAL A 10 -13.19 25.08 -10.85
CA VAL A 10 -12.61 23.96 -11.61
C VAL A 10 -13.21 22.67 -11.06
N ASN A 11 -13.88 21.93 -11.93
CA ASN A 11 -14.47 20.62 -11.60
C ASN A 11 -13.48 19.51 -11.94
N ILE A 12 -13.03 18.75 -10.94
CA ILE A 12 -12.08 17.65 -11.11
C ILE A 12 -12.78 16.33 -10.78
N PRO A 13 -12.94 15.44 -11.78
CA PRO A 13 -13.46 14.10 -11.53
C PRO A 13 -12.53 13.32 -10.60
N PHE A 14 -13.10 12.57 -9.68
CA PHE A 14 -12.36 11.62 -8.86
C PHE A 14 -13.02 10.25 -8.86
N PHE A 15 -12.24 9.23 -8.51
CA PHE A 15 -12.68 7.85 -8.38
C PHE A 15 -12.22 7.32 -7.03
N LYS A 16 -13.13 6.71 -6.28
CA LYS A 16 -12.82 6.08 -5.01
C LYS A 16 -12.50 4.62 -5.25
N TYR A 17 -11.26 4.23 -4.97
CA TYR A 17 -10.79 2.85 -5.03
C TYR A 17 -10.43 2.33 -3.65
N GLN A 18 -10.47 1.01 -3.50
CA GLN A 18 -9.92 0.32 -2.35
C GLN A 18 -9.15 -0.93 -2.78
N GLY A 19 -8.12 -1.29 -2.01
CA GLY A 19 -7.38 -2.54 -2.14
C GLY A 19 -7.24 -3.19 -0.77
N THR A 20 -7.98 -4.27 -0.51
CA THR A 20 -8.02 -4.94 0.79
C THR A 20 -8.31 -4.00 1.98
N GLY A 21 -9.30 -3.10 1.80
CA GLY A 21 -9.77 -2.17 2.83
C GLY A 21 -8.99 -0.86 2.95
N ASN A 22 -7.83 -0.74 2.34
CA ASN A 22 -7.10 0.52 2.25
C ASN A 22 -7.64 1.34 1.08
N ASP A 23 -8.16 2.54 1.33
CA ASP A 23 -9.00 3.28 0.40
C ASP A 23 -8.39 4.62 -0.05
N PHE A 24 -8.55 4.93 -1.34
CA PHE A 24 -7.90 6.07 -1.98
C PHE A 24 -8.86 6.87 -2.84
N VAL A 25 -8.66 8.19 -2.86
CA VAL A 25 -9.22 9.07 -3.90
C VAL A 25 -8.22 9.11 -5.06
N MET A 26 -8.64 8.65 -6.24
CA MET A 26 -7.83 8.59 -7.46
C MET A 26 -8.17 9.77 -8.37
N ILE A 27 -7.16 10.47 -8.87
CA ILE A 27 -7.32 11.63 -9.74
C ILE A 27 -6.49 11.46 -11.00
N ASP A 28 -7.13 11.57 -12.17
CA ASP A 28 -6.45 11.70 -13.46
C ASP A 28 -5.99 13.15 -13.64
N ASN A 29 -4.70 13.38 -13.43
CA ASN A 29 -4.09 14.71 -13.57
C ASN A 29 -3.16 14.82 -14.77
N ARG A 30 -3.40 14.04 -15.83
CA ARG A 30 -2.62 14.14 -17.07
C ARG A 30 -2.72 15.51 -17.74
N MET A 31 -3.79 16.23 -17.47
CA MET A 31 -4.02 17.61 -17.97
C MET A 31 -3.49 18.69 -17.00
N GLY A 32 -2.95 18.34 -15.85
CA GLY A 32 -2.34 19.26 -14.90
C GLY A 32 -3.33 20.16 -14.15
N ALA A 33 -4.61 19.78 -14.06
CA ALA A 33 -5.65 20.60 -13.42
C ALA A 33 -5.65 20.53 -11.90
N PHE A 34 -5.17 19.41 -11.32
CA PHE A 34 -5.13 19.20 -9.87
C PHE A 34 -3.83 19.75 -9.26
N PRO A 35 -3.90 20.61 -8.22
CA PRO A 35 -2.73 21.26 -7.63
C PRO A 35 -2.01 20.33 -6.63
N LEU A 36 -0.96 19.64 -7.04
CA LEU A 36 -0.18 18.70 -6.22
C LEU A 36 0.46 19.32 -4.97
N GLN A 37 0.67 20.64 -4.95
CA GLN A 37 1.36 21.33 -3.85
C GLN A 37 0.41 21.79 -2.73
N ASP A 38 -0.90 21.68 -2.93
CA ASP A 38 -1.91 22.13 -1.97
C ASP A 38 -2.23 21.03 -0.93
N LYS A 39 -1.32 20.88 0.04
CA LYS A 39 -1.42 19.87 1.10
C LYS A 39 -2.72 19.99 1.91
N GLN A 40 -3.16 21.23 2.19
CA GLN A 40 -4.37 21.46 2.98
C GLN A 40 -5.61 20.94 2.24
N ARG A 41 -5.66 21.16 0.94
CA ARG A 41 -6.74 20.65 0.10
C ARG A 41 -6.72 19.12 0.00
N ILE A 42 -5.55 18.52 -0.15
CA ILE A 42 -5.41 17.07 -0.17
C ILE A 42 -5.90 16.48 1.15
N ALA A 43 -5.49 17.07 2.28
CA ALA A 43 -5.96 16.63 3.60
C ALA A 43 -7.50 16.81 3.76
N ALA A 44 -8.06 17.91 3.25
CA ALA A 44 -9.51 18.13 3.28
C ALA A 44 -10.28 17.08 2.44
N ILE A 45 -9.74 16.65 1.30
CA ILE A 45 -10.32 15.54 0.50
C ILE A 45 -10.35 14.25 1.31
N CYS A 46 -9.30 13.97 2.09
CA CYS A 46 -9.17 12.75 2.89
C CYS A 46 -10.05 12.74 4.14
N ASP A 47 -10.55 13.88 4.60
CA ASP A 47 -11.41 13.94 5.77
C ASP A 47 -12.69 13.11 5.57
N ARG A 48 -12.94 12.14 6.48
CA ARG A 48 -14.07 11.18 6.36
C ARG A 48 -15.42 11.79 6.72
N ARG A 49 -15.46 13.01 7.27
CA ARG A 49 -16.69 13.70 7.67
C ARG A 49 -16.99 14.92 6.81
N PHE A 50 -15.94 15.65 6.40
CA PHE A 50 -16.07 16.91 5.69
C PHE A 50 -15.57 16.87 4.24
N GLY A 51 -14.89 15.78 3.85
CA GLY A 51 -14.41 15.54 2.50
C GLY A 51 -15.02 14.28 1.86
N VAL A 52 -14.30 13.71 0.91
CA VAL A 52 -14.63 12.41 0.32
C VAL A 52 -14.37 11.27 1.30
N GLY A 53 -13.34 11.43 2.13
CA GLY A 53 -12.87 10.43 3.09
C GLY A 53 -12.00 9.37 2.42
N ALA A 54 -10.73 9.27 2.83
CA ALA A 54 -9.80 8.26 2.33
C ALA A 54 -8.58 8.15 3.24
N ASP A 55 -7.83 7.05 3.12
CA ASP A 55 -6.49 6.91 3.71
C ASP A 55 -5.45 7.73 2.95
N GLY A 56 -5.74 8.12 1.71
CA GLY A 56 -4.89 9.00 0.93
C GLY A 56 -5.45 9.36 -0.44
N VAL A 57 -4.72 10.23 -1.13
CA VAL A 57 -5.00 10.63 -2.52
C VAL A 57 -3.90 10.10 -3.42
N ILE A 58 -4.28 9.49 -4.53
CA ILE A 58 -3.35 9.04 -5.57
C ILE A 58 -3.64 9.84 -6.85
N VAL A 59 -2.61 10.49 -7.35
CA VAL A 59 -2.69 11.30 -8.56
C VAL A 59 -1.87 10.65 -9.66
N LEU A 60 -2.52 10.37 -10.78
CA LEU A 60 -1.91 9.81 -11.97
C LEU A 60 -1.56 10.92 -12.95
N GLN A 61 -0.32 10.97 -13.43
CA GLN A 61 0.15 11.92 -14.44
C GLN A 61 0.89 11.20 -15.58
N ASN A 62 1.10 11.93 -16.68
CA ASN A 62 1.96 11.45 -17.78
C ASN A 62 3.40 11.30 -17.31
N HIS A 63 4.12 10.32 -17.86
CA HIS A 63 5.55 10.13 -17.68
C HIS A 63 6.25 9.99 -19.03
N ASN A 64 7.54 10.34 -19.11
CA ASN A 64 8.26 10.35 -20.39
C ASN A 64 8.66 8.95 -20.89
N THR A 65 8.85 8.00 -20.00
CA THR A 65 9.39 6.67 -20.32
C THR A 65 8.55 5.51 -19.77
N ALA A 66 7.70 5.76 -18.78
CA ALA A 66 6.73 4.80 -18.25
C ALA A 66 5.33 5.12 -18.80
N ASP A 67 4.40 4.21 -18.63
CA ASP A 67 3.01 4.41 -19.04
C ASP A 67 2.36 5.59 -18.31
N PHE A 68 2.71 5.78 -17.03
CA PHE A 68 2.28 6.90 -16.19
C PHE A 68 3.19 7.05 -14.96
N VAL A 69 2.98 8.12 -14.18
CA VAL A 69 3.58 8.27 -12.84
C VAL A 69 2.49 8.36 -11.78
N MET A 70 2.71 7.69 -10.66
CA MET A 70 1.88 7.69 -9.46
C MET A 70 2.46 8.65 -8.42
N HIS A 71 1.68 9.64 -8.00
CA HIS A 71 1.97 10.44 -6.81
C HIS A 71 1.00 10.04 -5.71
N TYR A 72 1.52 9.55 -4.59
CA TYR A 72 0.72 9.17 -3.44
C TYR A 72 0.88 10.21 -2.32
N PHE A 73 -0.24 10.65 -1.78
CA PHE A 73 -0.32 11.56 -0.63
C PHE A 73 -1.08 10.89 0.50
N ASN A 74 -0.50 10.92 1.70
CA ASN A 74 -1.16 10.47 2.92
C ASN A 74 -2.38 11.36 3.25
N ALA A 75 -3.21 10.92 4.19
CA ALA A 75 -4.40 11.67 4.61
C ALA A 75 -4.11 13.06 5.18
N ASP A 76 -2.88 13.33 5.63
CA ASP A 76 -2.43 14.64 6.10
C ASP A 76 -1.97 15.59 4.96
N GLY A 77 -2.02 15.12 3.71
CA GLY A 77 -1.59 15.84 2.52
C GLY A 77 -0.09 15.82 2.26
N GLN A 78 0.70 15.10 3.06
CA GLN A 78 2.12 14.93 2.79
C GLN A 78 2.34 13.86 1.71
N LEU A 79 3.39 14.05 0.90
CA LEU A 79 3.81 13.02 -0.04
C LEU A 79 4.22 11.76 0.73
N GLY A 80 3.60 10.64 0.40
CA GLY A 80 3.85 9.34 1.02
C GLY A 80 4.95 8.56 0.30
N SER A 81 5.48 7.53 0.98
CA SER A 81 6.28 6.47 0.37
C SER A 81 5.38 5.59 -0.51
N PHE A 82 5.99 4.68 -1.28
CA PHE A 82 5.22 3.74 -2.09
C PHE A 82 4.31 2.84 -1.22
N CYS A 83 3.05 2.75 -1.61
CA CYS A 83 2.04 1.92 -0.95
C CYS A 83 1.61 0.79 -1.89
N GLY A 84 1.87 -0.48 -1.53
CA GLY A 84 1.50 -1.63 -2.36
C GLY A 84 -0.01 -1.77 -2.62
N ASN A 85 -0.86 -1.36 -1.68
CA ASN A 85 -2.32 -1.32 -1.88
C ASN A 85 -2.68 -0.22 -2.90
N GLY A 86 -2.09 0.96 -2.75
CA GLY A 86 -2.25 2.08 -3.68
C GLY A 86 -1.71 1.77 -5.07
N GLY A 87 -0.56 1.07 -5.17
CA GLY A 87 0.02 0.62 -6.43
C GLY A 87 -0.92 -0.31 -7.20
N ARG A 88 -1.58 -1.26 -6.51
CA ARG A 88 -2.60 -2.09 -7.16
C ARG A 88 -3.80 -1.26 -7.62
N CYS A 89 -4.27 -0.33 -6.80
CA CYS A 89 -5.40 0.53 -7.14
C CYS A 89 -5.10 1.44 -8.33
N VAL A 90 -3.89 2.03 -8.44
CA VAL A 90 -3.55 2.89 -9.58
C VAL A 90 -3.46 2.12 -10.89
N VAL A 91 -3.02 0.85 -10.86
CA VAL A 91 -3.03 -0.03 -12.04
C VAL A 91 -4.46 -0.29 -12.52
N ALA A 92 -5.38 -0.61 -11.61
CA ALA A 92 -6.80 -0.76 -11.94
C ALA A 92 -7.42 0.55 -12.46
N PHE A 93 -7.04 1.69 -11.90
CA PHE A 93 -7.46 3.00 -12.35
C PHE A 93 -6.91 3.34 -13.74
N ALA A 94 -5.63 3.07 -14.03
CA ALA A 94 -5.03 3.27 -15.34
C ALA A 94 -5.73 2.42 -16.42
N LYS A 95 -6.12 1.18 -16.10
CA LYS A 95 -6.95 0.35 -16.96
C LYS A 95 -8.33 0.95 -17.18
N HIS A 96 -8.99 1.44 -16.12
CA HIS A 96 -10.29 2.11 -16.23
C HIS A 96 -10.24 3.33 -17.16
N LEU A 97 -9.13 4.08 -17.12
CA LEU A 97 -8.89 5.23 -18.01
C LEU A 97 -8.49 4.86 -19.44
N GLY A 98 -8.30 3.57 -19.74
CA GLY A 98 -7.86 3.09 -21.06
C GLY A 98 -6.39 3.40 -21.37
N ILE A 99 -5.56 3.68 -20.36
CA ILE A 99 -4.12 3.92 -20.51
C ILE A 99 -3.39 2.60 -20.77
N ILE A 100 -3.83 1.54 -20.11
CA ILE A 100 -3.26 0.19 -20.20
C ILE A 100 -4.34 -0.85 -20.49
N ASP A 101 -3.96 -2.04 -20.98
CA ASP A 101 -4.87 -3.20 -21.13
C ASP A 101 -4.63 -4.25 -20.03
N LYS A 102 -3.48 -4.94 -20.06
CA LYS A 102 -3.21 -6.08 -19.16
C LYS A 102 -1.95 -5.96 -18.35
N GLN A 103 -1.01 -5.15 -18.79
CA GLN A 103 0.29 -4.96 -18.15
C GLN A 103 0.70 -3.50 -18.23
N THR A 104 1.56 -3.10 -17.31
CA THR A 104 2.09 -1.74 -17.24
C THR A 104 3.45 -1.72 -16.58
N ASN A 105 4.27 -0.74 -16.99
CA ASN A 105 5.40 -0.24 -16.24
C ASN A 105 5.10 1.20 -15.84
N PHE A 106 5.07 1.53 -14.56
CA PHE A 106 4.78 2.86 -14.07
C PHE A 106 5.84 3.36 -13.09
N ALA A 107 5.99 4.66 -13.01
CA ALA A 107 6.90 5.31 -12.07
C ALA A 107 6.17 5.64 -10.77
N ALA A 108 6.88 5.51 -9.64
CA ALA A 108 6.44 5.98 -8.32
C ALA A 108 7.61 6.65 -7.60
N PHE A 109 7.41 7.06 -6.35
CA PHE A 109 8.43 7.76 -5.56
C PHE A 109 9.75 6.99 -5.42
N ASP A 110 9.69 5.67 -5.30
CA ASP A 110 10.82 4.77 -5.07
C ASP A 110 11.38 4.11 -6.34
N GLY A 111 10.84 4.46 -7.52
CA GLY A 111 11.31 3.95 -8.81
C GLY A 111 10.22 3.43 -9.73
N PHE A 112 10.58 2.48 -10.58
CA PHE A 112 9.68 1.87 -11.54
C PHE A 112 9.10 0.56 -11.00
N HIS A 113 7.83 0.32 -11.32
CA HIS A 113 7.10 -0.88 -10.94
C HIS A 113 6.44 -1.52 -12.14
N ASP A 114 6.56 -2.83 -12.24
CA ASP A 114 5.84 -3.64 -13.22
C ASP A 114 4.58 -4.22 -12.57
N ALA A 115 3.51 -4.25 -13.32
CA ALA A 115 2.27 -4.88 -12.87
C ALA A 115 1.49 -5.51 -14.00
N THR A 116 0.69 -6.52 -13.65
CA THR A 116 -0.33 -7.09 -14.53
C THR A 116 -1.70 -7.04 -13.88
N ILE A 117 -2.76 -6.98 -14.71
CA ILE A 117 -4.14 -6.96 -14.23
C ILE A 117 -5.02 -7.91 -15.02
N SER A 118 -5.82 -8.72 -14.31
CA SER A 118 -6.84 -9.60 -14.88
C SER A 118 -8.15 -9.46 -14.10
N GLY A 119 -9.19 -8.99 -14.75
CA GLY A 119 -10.41 -8.58 -14.03
C GLY A 119 -10.11 -7.45 -13.06
N ASN A 120 -10.33 -7.69 -11.76
CA ASN A 120 -10.01 -6.79 -10.66
C ASN A 120 -8.79 -7.25 -9.83
N ILE A 121 -8.10 -8.30 -10.26
CA ILE A 121 -6.91 -8.83 -9.58
C ILE A 121 -5.67 -8.22 -10.21
N VAL A 122 -4.85 -7.57 -9.40
CA VAL A 122 -3.58 -6.96 -9.79
C VAL A 122 -2.43 -7.72 -9.16
N SER A 123 -1.44 -8.06 -9.99
CA SER A 123 -0.13 -8.59 -9.56
C SER A 123 0.91 -7.50 -9.75
N LEU A 124 1.51 -7.06 -8.66
CA LEU A 124 2.42 -5.93 -8.58
C LEU A 124 3.81 -6.42 -8.16
N SER A 125 4.84 -6.07 -8.94
CA SER A 125 6.23 -6.33 -8.58
C SER A 125 6.63 -5.46 -7.37
N MET A 126 7.21 -6.12 -6.37
CA MET A 126 7.75 -5.49 -5.17
C MET A 126 9.28 -5.46 -5.26
N ARG A 127 9.92 -4.61 -4.43
CA ARG A 127 11.39 -4.58 -4.34
C ARG A 127 11.94 -5.94 -3.92
N ASP A 128 13.08 -6.32 -4.49
CA ASP A 128 13.87 -7.44 -4.02
C ASP A 128 14.35 -7.20 -2.58
N VAL A 129 14.50 -8.28 -1.83
CA VAL A 129 14.96 -8.25 -0.43
C VAL A 129 16.26 -9.04 -0.34
N ASP A 130 17.35 -8.35 -0.03
CA ASP A 130 18.69 -8.96 0.02
C ASP A 130 18.86 -9.88 1.22
N HIS A 131 18.18 -9.57 2.34
CA HIS A 131 18.36 -10.31 3.58
C HIS A 131 17.17 -10.21 4.52
N VAL A 132 16.83 -11.34 5.17
CA VAL A 132 15.92 -11.40 6.31
C VAL A 132 16.72 -11.65 7.58
N GLN A 133 16.68 -10.73 8.51
CA GLN A 133 17.28 -10.90 9.84
C GLN A 133 16.36 -11.76 10.69
N THR A 134 16.86 -12.93 11.13
CA THR A 134 16.09 -13.86 11.96
C THR A 134 16.64 -13.88 13.36
N TYR A 135 15.76 -13.75 14.35
CA TYR A 135 16.05 -13.81 15.79
C TYR A 135 15.26 -14.97 16.43
N PRO A 136 15.56 -15.37 17.67
CA PRO A 136 14.84 -16.47 18.31
C PRO A 136 13.32 -16.28 18.42
N THR A 137 12.87 -15.04 18.58
CA THR A 137 11.44 -14.70 18.78
C THR A 137 10.79 -14.04 17.58
N HIS A 138 11.54 -13.35 16.73
CA HIS A 138 11.01 -12.54 15.63
C HIS A 138 11.93 -12.55 14.41
N ALA A 139 11.45 -11.96 13.33
CA ALA A 139 12.27 -11.61 12.17
C ALA A 139 12.16 -10.09 11.89
N PHE A 140 13.15 -9.54 11.17
CA PHE A 140 13.15 -8.16 10.74
C PHE A 140 13.65 -8.06 9.30
N LEU A 141 12.98 -7.27 8.48
CA LEU A 141 13.37 -6.99 7.10
C LEU A 141 12.75 -5.68 6.59
N ASP A 142 13.34 -5.17 5.52
CA ASP A 142 12.81 -3.99 4.80
C ASP A 142 12.28 -4.44 3.43
N THR A 143 11.02 -4.15 3.15
CA THR A 143 10.33 -4.40 1.88
C THR A 143 9.89 -3.10 1.19
N GLY A 144 10.62 -1.99 1.45
CA GLY A 144 10.28 -0.61 1.12
C GLY A 144 9.84 0.19 2.36
N SER A 145 9.64 -0.51 3.47
CA SER A 145 9.48 -0.01 4.83
C SER A 145 10.01 -1.05 5.81
N PRO A 146 10.49 -0.66 7.00
CA PRO A 146 10.97 -1.61 8.01
C PRO A 146 9.79 -2.36 8.66
N HIS A 147 9.95 -3.67 8.82
CA HIS A 147 8.95 -4.57 9.37
C HIS A 147 9.52 -5.50 10.43
N HIS A 148 8.97 -5.44 11.65
CA HIS A 148 9.10 -6.47 12.68
C HIS A 148 8.02 -7.54 12.45
N ILE A 149 8.42 -8.80 12.46
CA ILE A 149 7.54 -9.95 12.26
C ILE A 149 7.55 -10.81 13.51
N GLU A 150 6.46 -10.78 14.27
CA GLU A 150 6.25 -11.58 15.46
C GLU A 150 5.36 -12.78 15.14
N PHE A 151 5.87 -14.01 15.35
CA PHE A 151 5.08 -15.22 15.13
C PHE A 151 4.27 -15.56 16.39
N VAL A 152 2.97 -15.66 16.21
CA VAL A 152 2.00 -15.86 17.31
C VAL A 152 1.16 -17.13 17.08
N ARG A 153 0.53 -17.66 18.15
CA ARG A 153 -0.33 -18.84 18.07
C ARG A 153 -1.76 -18.50 17.70
N ASP A 154 -2.23 -17.33 18.09
CA ASP A 154 -3.60 -16.85 17.85
C ASP A 154 -3.54 -15.35 17.60
N ALA A 155 -3.54 -14.98 16.31
CA ALA A 155 -3.52 -13.60 15.91
C ALA A 155 -4.86 -12.88 16.19
N LYS A 156 -5.97 -13.62 16.24
CA LYS A 156 -7.31 -13.03 16.38
C LYS A 156 -7.54 -12.42 17.75
N SER A 157 -6.98 -13.02 18.80
CA SER A 157 -7.17 -12.55 20.18
C SER A 157 -6.26 -11.40 20.60
N LEU A 158 -5.28 -10.99 19.74
CA LEU A 158 -4.29 -9.98 20.08
C LEU A 158 -4.88 -8.57 20.12
N ASP A 159 -4.49 -7.80 21.13
CA ASP A 159 -4.58 -6.34 21.13
C ASP A 159 -3.40 -5.77 20.33
N VAL A 160 -3.60 -5.73 19.00
CA VAL A 160 -2.55 -5.31 18.05
C VAL A 160 -2.12 -3.87 18.30
N ARG A 161 -3.05 -2.99 18.68
CA ARG A 161 -2.72 -1.59 18.94
C ARG A 161 -1.75 -1.44 20.11
N THR A 162 -2.06 -2.04 21.24
CA THR A 162 -1.21 -1.92 22.43
C THR A 162 0.12 -2.65 22.26
N GLN A 163 0.08 -3.91 21.80
CA GLN A 163 1.30 -4.70 21.64
C GLN A 163 2.19 -4.20 20.51
N GLY A 164 1.57 -3.78 19.39
CA GLY A 164 2.28 -3.20 18.27
C GLY A 164 3.00 -1.91 18.64
N ALA A 165 2.34 -1.00 19.35
CA ALA A 165 2.96 0.25 19.80
C ALA A 165 4.16 0.00 20.73
N LEU A 166 4.06 -0.96 21.67
CA LEU A 166 5.16 -1.33 22.56
C LEU A 166 6.38 -1.85 21.81
N ILE A 167 6.19 -2.60 20.74
CA ILE A 167 7.28 -3.13 19.92
C ILE A 167 7.81 -2.04 18.98
N ALA A 168 6.92 -1.33 18.30
CA ALA A 168 7.28 -0.32 17.30
C ALA A 168 8.18 0.79 17.85
N HIS A 169 7.98 1.17 19.11
CA HIS A 169 8.66 2.28 19.76
C HIS A 169 9.62 1.86 20.86
N ASN A 170 10.11 0.60 20.85
CA ASN A 170 11.13 0.18 21.77
C ASN A 170 12.52 0.69 21.36
N ASP A 171 13.48 0.61 22.25
CA ASP A 171 14.86 1.09 22.04
C ASP A 171 15.56 0.45 20.83
N THR A 172 15.09 -0.72 20.37
CA THR A 172 15.66 -1.44 19.20
C THR A 172 15.44 -0.67 17.90
N TYR A 173 14.28 0.00 17.76
CA TYR A 173 13.89 0.69 16.53
C TYR A 173 14.06 2.20 16.58
N GLY A 174 14.47 2.74 17.74
CA GLY A 174 14.73 4.16 17.93
C GLY A 174 13.51 5.06 17.72
N GLU A 175 13.76 6.33 17.43
CA GLU A 175 12.70 7.33 17.25
C GLU A 175 11.86 7.11 15.97
N GLU A 176 12.45 6.51 14.94
CA GLU A 176 11.75 6.26 13.68
C GLU A 176 10.73 5.13 13.79
N GLY A 177 10.93 4.18 14.71
CA GLY A 177 10.04 3.05 14.93
C GLY A 177 9.99 2.08 13.74
N THR A 178 9.09 1.11 13.80
CA THR A 178 8.89 0.08 12.76
C THR A 178 7.42 -0.30 12.63
N ASN A 179 7.04 -0.86 11.49
CA ASN A 179 5.75 -1.57 11.37
C ASN A 179 5.86 -2.91 12.10
N VAL A 180 4.80 -3.34 12.78
CA VAL A 180 4.77 -4.61 13.50
C VAL A 180 3.69 -5.52 12.93
N ASN A 181 4.10 -6.71 12.51
CA ASN A 181 3.20 -7.69 11.90
C ASN A 181 3.13 -8.92 12.79
N PHE A 182 1.97 -9.23 13.32
CA PHE A 182 1.69 -10.44 14.08
C PHE A 182 1.21 -11.52 13.11
N VAL A 183 1.95 -12.62 13.04
CA VAL A 183 1.78 -13.67 12.04
C VAL A 183 1.40 -14.99 12.70
N GLU A 184 0.21 -15.48 12.41
CA GLU A 184 -0.21 -16.83 12.72
C GLU A 184 -0.02 -17.70 11.48
N VAL A 185 0.67 -18.82 11.64
CA VAL A 185 0.90 -19.77 10.56
C VAL A 185 -0.23 -20.82 10.57
N GLY A 186 -0.99 -20.83 9.49
CA GLY A 186 -2.08 -21.80 9.26
C GLY A 186 -1.61 -23.09 8.59
N ALA A 187 -2.44 -23.63 7.72
CA ALA A 187 -2.07 -24.78 6.89
C ALA A 187 -0.95 -24.41 5.89
N ALA A 188 -0.28 -25.39 5.30
CA ALA A 188 1.03 -25.33 4.61
C ALA A 188 1.33 -24.17 3.64
N ARG A 189 0.35 -23.33 3.29
CA ARG A 189 0.49 -22.20 2.35
C ARG A 189 -0.20 -20.94 2.82
N GLU A 190 -0.70 -20.91 4.04
CA GLU A 190 -1.55 -19.84 4.53
C GLU A 190 -0.96 -19.23 5.79
N ILE A 191 -0.97 -17.91 5.87
CA ILE A 191 -0.66 -17.17 7.07
C ILE A 191 -1.75 -16.13 7.32
N GLN A 192 -2.04 -15.84 8.59
CA GLN A 192 -2.87 -14.70 8.98
C GLN A 192 -1.94 -13.60 9.47
N VAL A 193 -2.18 -12.38 9.02
CA VAL A 193 -1.36 -11.22 9.36
C VAL A 193 -2.24 -10.10 9.89
N ARG A 194 -1.85 -9.56 11.05
CA ARG A 194 -2.41 -8.34 11.63
C ARG A 194 -1.28 -7.34 11.83
N THR A 195 -1.48 -6.11 11.36
CA THR A 195 -0.41 -5.13 11.29
C THR A 195 -0.73 -3.88 12.10
N PHE A 196 0.17 -3.53 13.03
CA PHE A 196 0.29 -2.18 13.57
C PHE A 196 1.18 -1.37 12.63
N GLU A 197 0.67 -0.28 12.10
CA GLU A 197 1.36 0.51 11.08
C GLU A 197 1.93 1.80 11.67
N ARG A 198 3.24 1.95 11.55
CA ARG A 198 3.98 3.15 11.92
C ARG A 198 3.47 4.37 11.16
N GLY A 199 3.23 5.46 11.87
CA GLY A 199 2.68 6.69 11.31
C GLY A 199 1.15 6.73 11.29
N VAL A 200 0.48 5.57 11.22
CA VAL A 200 -0.96 5.44 11.50
C VAL A 200 -1.20 5.27 13.01
N GLU A 201 -0.23 4.67 13.70
CA GLU A 201 -0.23 4.41 15.14
C GLU A 201 -1.44 3.59 15.62
N ASN A 202 -1.88 2.70 14.74
CA ASN A 202 -3.01 1.81 14.97
C ASN A 202 -2.91 0.56 14.10
N GLU A 203 -3.82 -0.40 14.35
CA GLU A 203 -4.02 -1.51 13.44
C GLU A 203 -4.66 -1.05 12.13
N THR A 204 -4.11 -1.54 11.00
CA THR A 204 -4.68 -1.31 9.68
C THR A 204 -5.30 -2.59 9.11
N LEU A 205 -6.25 -2.43 8.19
CA LEU A 205 -6.93 -3.58 7.58
C LEU A 205 -5.99 -4.42 6.72
N SER A 206 -4.99 -3.80 6.10
CA SER A 206 -3.98 -4.48 5.27
C SER A 206 -2.81 -3.54 4.99
N CYS A 207 -1.58 -4.02 5.15
CA CYS A 207 -0.35 -3.34 4.76
C CYS A 207 0.37 -4.17 3.70
N GLY A 208 0.49 -3.68 2.46
CA GLY A 208 1.06 -4.44 1.35
C GLY A 208 2.52 -4.84 1.55
N THR A 209 3.36 -3.92 2.05
CA THR A 209 4.77 -4.20 2.41
C THR A 209 4.86 -5.14 3.60
N GLY A 210 3.98 -5.00 4.59
CA GLY A 210 3.90 -5.87 5.76
C GLY A 210 3.49 -7.31 5.42
N VAL A 211 2.52 -7.48 4.55
CA VAL A 211 2.10 -8.78 4.01
C VAL A 211 3.25 -9.46 3.27
N THR A 212 3.98 -8.71 2.45
CA THR A 212 5.17 -9.19 1.76
C THR A 212 6.24 -9.62 2.76
N ALA A 213 6.55 -8.77 3.73
CA ALA A 213 7.55 -9.06 4.77
C ALA A 213 7.18 -10.31 5.59
N ALA A 214 5.91 -10.45 5.98
CA ALA A 214 5.42 -11.62 6.72
C ALA A 214 5.60 -12.93 5.95
N ALA A 215 5.28 -12.94 4.65
CA ALA A 215 5.44 -14.11 3.78
C ALA A 215 6.91 -14.52 3.64
N LEU A 216 7.81 -13.55 3.38
CA LEU A 216 9.25 -13.80 3.26
C LEU A 216 9.86 -14.30 4.59
N ALA A 217 9.48 -13.71 5.72
CA ALA A 217 9.93 -14.13 7.03
C ALA A 217 9.43 -15.53 7.40
N ALA A 218 8.18 -15.86 7.09
CA ALA A 218 7.64 -17.21 7.34
C ALA A 218 8.38 -18.27 6.54
N PHE A 219 8.77 -17.98 5.30
CA PHE A 219 9.61 -18.87 4.49
C PHE A 219 11.04 -18.96 5.05
N SER A 220 11.70 -17.82 5.34
CA SER A 220 13.08 -17.80 5.86
C SER A 220 13.24 -18.55 7.18
N THR A 221 12.21 -18.53 8.02
CA THR A 221 12.21 -19.25 9.30
C THR A 221 11.75 -20.71 9.20
N GLY A 222 11.49 -21.21 7.99
CA GLY A 222 11.06 -22.59 7.74
C GLY A 222 9.64 -22.90 8.24
N LYS A 223 8.85 -21.88 8.59
CA LYS A 223 7.47 -22.06 9.04
C LYS A 223 6.52 -22.37 7.88
N VAL A 224 6.86 -21.92 6.69
CA VAL A 224 6.24 -22.33 5.42
C VAL A 224 7.33 -22.71 4.44
N THR A 225 7.03 -23.63 3.49
CA THR A 225 8.01 -24.16 2.53
C THR A 225 7.71 -23.77 1.08
N ASN A 226 6.56 -23.15 0.84
CA ASN A 226 6.15 -22.74 -0.50
C ASN A 226 6.60 -21.30 -0.78
N SER A 227 7.03 -21.03 -2.01
CA SER A 227 7.35 -19.68 -2.50
C SER A 227 6.15 -18.92 -3.05
N LYS A 228 4.94 -19.46 -2.88
CA LYS A 228 3.68 -18.78 -3.13
C LYS A 228 2.78 -18.97 -1.92
N ILE A 229 2.52 -17.90 -1.19
CA ILE A 229 1.88 -17.88 0.11
C ILE A 229 0.60 -17.06 0.03
N GLU A 230 -0.50 -17.63 0.52
CA GLU A 230 -1.75 -16.93 0.72
C GLU A 230 -1.73 -16.23 2.09
N VAL A 231 -2.04 -14.93 2.10
CA VAL A 231 -1.97 -14.09 3.29
C VAL A 231 -3.35 -13.52 3.58
N HIS A 232 -3.93 -13.92 4.70
CA HIS A 232 -5.21 -13.45 5.18
C HIS A 232 -5.00 -12.22 6.08
N THR A 233 -5.64 -11.12 5.75
CA THR A 233 -5.66 -9.89 6.52
C THR A 233 -7.09 -9.53 6.92
N LEU A 234 -7.29 -8.55 7.77
CA LEU A 234 -8.65 -8.07 8.09
C LEU A 234 -9.37 -7.50 6.87
N GLY A 235 -8.62 -6.93 5.93
CA GLY A 235 -9.16 -6.31 4.70
C GLY A 235 -9.40 -7.27 3.54
N GLY A 236 -8.93 -8.52 3.64
CA GLY A 236 -9.08 -9.52 2.58
C GLY A 236 -7.87 -10.42 2.40
N VAL A 237 -7.85 -11.14 1.29
CA VAL A 237 -6.83 -12.12 0.98
C VAL A 237 -5.88 -11.59 -0.10
N LEU A 238 -4.59 -11.74 0.15
CA LEU A 238 -3.50 -11.40 -0.75
C LEU A 238 -2.65 -12.64 -1.03
N THR A 239 -1.90 -12.64 -2.10
CA THR A 239 -0.90 -13.68 -2.39
C THR A 239 0.46 -13.02 -2.58
N VAL A 240 1.48 -13.56 -1.95
CA VAL A 240 2.87 -13.20 -2.19
C VAL A 240 3.57 -14.38 -2.85
N SER A 241 4.21 -14.13 -3.99
CA SER A 241 5.09 -15.10 -4.65
C SER A 241 6.49 -14.50 -4.83
N PHE A 242 7.51 -15.35 -4.78
CA PHE A 242 8.90 -14.91 -4.83
C PHE A 242 9.83 -16.04 -5.26
N THR A 243 11.04 -15.69 -5.66
CA THR A 243 12.15 -16.61 -5.94
C THR A 243 13.18 -16.48 -4.81
N PRO A 244 13.49 -17.54 -4.03
CA PRO A 244 14.60 -17.50 -3.08
C PRO A 244 15.93 -17.27 -3.80
N SER A 245 16.74 -16.32 -3.33
CA SER A 245 18.00 -15.94 -3.94
C SER A 245 19.08 -15.73 -2.87
N GLY A 246 19.96 -16.70 -2.69
CA GLY A 246 20.99 -16.65 -1.65
C GLY A 246 20.41 -16.53 -0.23
N LYS A 247 20.62 -15.40 0.43
CA LYS A 247 20.03 -15.09 1.76
C LYS A 247 18.77 -14.21 1.68
N GLY A 248 18.36 -13.86 0.47
CA GLY A 248 17.24 -12.96 0.21
C GLY A 248 16.24 -13.52 -0.79
N PHE A 249 15.54 -12.63 -1.45
CA PHE A 249 14.44 -12.94 -2.36
C PHE A 249 14.40 -11.98 -3.54
N SER A 250 14.13 -12.51 -4.73
CA SER A 250 13.91 -11.76 -5.96
C SER A 250 12.55 -12.13 -6.58
N ASP A 251 12.18 -11.41 -7.64
CA ASP A 251 10.93 -11.60 -8.36
C ASP A 251 9.70 -11.61 -7.42
N ILE A 252 9.73 -10.74 -6.43
CA ILE A 252 8.68 -10.65 -5.43
C ILE A 252 7.44 -10.00 -6.05
N VAL A 253 6.32 -10.70 -6.00
CA VAL A 253 5.03 -10.23 -6.55
C VAL A 253 3.96 -10.28 -5.49
N LEU A 254 3.32 -9.13 -5.25
CA LEU A 254 2.14 -8.98 -4.41
C LEU A 254 0.89 -8.99 -5.29
N THR A 255 0.03 -9.99 -5.12
CA THR A 255 -1.21 -10.14 -5.88
C THR A 255 -2.42 -9.96 -4.98
N GLY A 256 -3.39 -9.17 -5.43
CA GLY A 256 -4.64 -8.98 -4.68
C GLY A 256 -5.71 -8.21 -5.42
N PRO A 257 -6.92 -8.19 -4.86
CA PRO A 257 -8.06 -7.51 -5.45
C PRO A 257 -7.96 -5.99 -5.33
N THR A 258 -8.65 -5.32 -6.24
CA THR A 258 -8.92 -3.88 -6.23
C THR A 258 -10.37 -3.66 -6.61
N GLU A 259 -10.98 -2.60 -6.09
CA GLU A 259 -12.37 -2.29 -6.37
C GLU A 259 -12.59 -0.80 -6.54
N LEU A 260 -13.31 -0.42 -7.61
CA LEU A 260 -13.90 0.90 -7.77
C LEU A 260 -15.17 0.96 -6.91
N VAL A 261 -15.16 1.79 -5.88
CA VAL A 261 -16.29 1.90 -4.93
C VAL A 261 -17.35 2.88 -5.44
N PHE A 262 -16.92 4.09 -5.82
CA PHE A 262 -17.77 5.12 -6.43
C PHE A 262 -16.91 6.18 -7.14
N SER A 263 -17.56 7.10 -7.83
CA SER A 263 -16.92 8.28 -8.43
C SER A 263 -17.73 9.54 -8.14
N GLY A 264 -17.09 10.69 -8.31
CA GLY A 264 -17.71 11.99 -8.09
C GLY A 264 -16.89 13.13 -8.72
N THR A 265 -17.20 14.35 -8.32
CA THR A 265 -16.53 15.55 -8.79
C THR A 265 -16.14 16.42 -7.60
N LEU A 266 -14.90 16.88 -7.58
CA LEU A 266 -14.41 17.90 -6.64
C LEU A 266 -14.60 19.28 -7.28
N GLU A 267 -15.10 20.22 -6.51
CA GLU A 267 -15.24 21.63 -6.89
C GLU A 267 -14.14 22.46 -6.23
N PHE A 268 -13.40 23.23 -7.02
CA PHE A 268 -12.26 24.04 -6.55
C PHE A 268 -12.41 25.51 -6.85
#